data_c2cc1ce72020862ecfdacc2f8925f1dd
#
_entry.id   c2cc1ce72020862ecfdacc2f8925f1dd
#
_cell.length_a   1.000
_cell.length_b   1.000
_cell.length_c   1.000
_cell.angle_alpha   90.00
_cell.angle_beta   90.00
_cell.angle_gamma   90.00
#
_symmetry.space_group_name_H-M   'P 1'
#
loop_
_entity.id
_entity.type
_entity.pdbx_description
1 polymer ?
#
loop_
_entity_poly.entity_id
_entity_poly.type
_entity_poly.pdbx_seq_one_letter_code
_entity_poly.pdbx_strand_id
1 'polypeptide(L)'
;MEEQQARTSLRLRWRLRNGLVAGALALPLAALAQQAFTRAGVSLMAGPGNSYPVVAMLGEGQPVDVMGCTRGYGWCDVVLPDGLRGWVFAAVLEYPYQGTPVPLPGYGAVIGVPIITFTIGSYWGRYYRDRPWYPEP
;
A
#
# COMPACT_ATOMS: atom_id res chain seq x y z
N MET A 1 -21.05 56.75 2.62
CA MET A 1 -21.51 55.59 3.42
C MET A 1 -21.56 54.30 2.60
N GLU A 2 -22.01 54.30 1.36
CA GLU A 2 -22.04 53.06 0.53
C GLU A 2 -20.68 52.53 0.13
N GLU A 3 -19.70 53.37 -0.14
CA GLU A 3 -18.32 52.91 -0.49
C GLU A 3 -17.62 52.19 0.64
N GLN A 4 -17.85 52.54 1.89
CA GLN A 4 -17.22 51.88 3.04
C GLN A 4 -17.81 50.50 3.30
N GLN A 5 -19.07 50.25 3.04
CA GLN A 5 -19.70 48.96 3.18
C GLN A 5 -19.23 47.97 2.11
N ALA A 6 -19.02 48.41 0.86
CA ALA A 6 -18.48 47.58 -0.21
C ALA A 6 -17.06 47.13 0.04
N ARG A 7 -16.24 48.00 0.65
CA ARG A 7 -14.84 47.64 1.00
C ARG A 7 -14.77 46.62 2.13
N THR A 8 -15.66 46.66 3.09
CA THR A 8 -15.70 45.71 4.21
C THR A 8 -16.17 44.35 3.74
N SER A 9 -17.12 44.26 2.83
CA SER A 9 -17.60 42.99 2.31
C SER A 9 -16.56 42.27 1.42
N LEU A 10 -15.75 43.02 0.67
CA LEU A 10 -14.67 42.48 -0.14
C LEU A 10 -13.53 41.88 0.73
N ARG A 11 -13.23 42.52 1.85
CA ARG A 11 -12.21 42.02 2.79
C ARG A 11 -12.65 40.73 3.50
N LEU A 12 -13.93 40.60 3.81
CA LEU A 12 -14.47 39.41 4.42
C LEU A 12 -14.47 38.21 3.46
N ARG A 13 -14.80 38.44 2.20
CA ARG A 13 -14.79 37.42 1.15
C ARG A 13 -13.38 36.89 0.89
N TRP A 14 -12.34 37.73 0.93
CA TRP A 14 -10.95 37.35 0.79
C TRP A 14 -10.50 36.44 1.93
N ARG A 15 -10.85 36.75 3.20
CA ARG A 15 -10.46 35.95 4.35
C ARG A 15 -11.06 34.54 4.34
N LEU A 16 -12.30 34.39 3.95
CA LEU A 16 -12.98 33.11 3.81
C LEU A 16 -12.36 32.24 2.72
N ARG A 17 -11.95 32.83 1.61
CA ARG A 17 -11.31 32.14 0.50
C ARG A 17 -9.93 31.61 0.85
N ASN A 18 -9.11 32.37 1.60
CA ASN A 18 -7.80 31.94 2.08
C ASN A 18 -7.89 30.86 3.16
N GLY A 19 -8.89 30.89 4.02
CA GLY A 19 -9.12 29.84 5.03
C GLY A 19 -9.51 28.50 4.43
N LEU A 20 -10.25 28.46 3.31
CA LEU A 20 -10.63 27.24 2.62
C LEU A 20 -9.44 26.59 1.89
N VAL A 21 -8.52 27.37 1.31
CA VAL A 21 -7.31 26.86 0.62
C VAL A 21 -6.32 26.26 1.63
N ALA A 22 -6.16 26.85 2.82
CA ALA A 22 -5.29 26.32 3.85
C ALA A 22 -5.79 24.99 4.45
N GLY A 23 -7.12 24.78 4.54
CA GLY A 23 -7.70 23.53 5.02
C GLY A 23 -7.55 22.34 4.05
N ALA A 24 -7.44 22.60 2.73
CA ALA A 24 -7.30 21.55 1.71
C ALA A 24 -5.90 20.94 1.63
N LEU A 25 -4.88 21.55 2.27
CA LEU A 25 -3.49 21.10 2.25
C LEU A 25 -3.11 20.19 3.43
N ALA A 26 -4.04 19.93 4.34
CA ALA A 26 -3.81 19.16 5.56
C ALA A 26 -4.14 17.67 5.41
N LEU A 27 -3.98 17.07 4.21
CA LEU A 27 -4.17 15.63 4.00
C LEU A 27 -2.92 14.86 4.48
N PRO A 28 -3.09 13.82 5.32
CA PRO A 28 -1.96 13.04 5.80
C PRO A 28 -1.31 12.28 4.65
N LEU A 29 0.01 12.47 4.48
CA LEU A 29 0.83 11.78 3.49
C LEU A 29 1.13 10.32 3.89
N ALA A 30 0.74 9.90 5.11
CA ALA A 30 1.14 8.63 5.72
C ALA A 30 0.40 7.39 5.20
N ALA A 31 -0.57 7.53 4.28
CA ALA A 31 -1.46 6.44 3.89
C ALA A 31 -1.17 5.86 2.49
N LEU A 32 -0.06 6.21 1.85
CA LEU A 32 0.26 5.72 0.51
C LEU A 32 1.08 4.44 0.59
N ALA A 33 0.39 3.27 0.53
CA ALA A 33 1.04 1.99 0.29
C ALA A 33 1.70 2.02 -1.10
N GLN A 34 2.85 1.34 -1.23
CA GLN A 34 3.57 1.25 -2.50
C GLN A 34 2.83 0.29 -3.43
N GLN A 35 2.30 0.81 -4.53
CA GLN A 35 1.59 0.01 -5.51
C GLN A 35 2.56 -0.64 -6.49
N ALA A 36 2.47 -1.97 -6.62
CA ALA A 36 3.26 -2.78 -7.52
C ALA A 36 2.35 -3.66 -8.38
N PHE A 37 2.95 -4.38 -9.33
CA PHE A 37 2.25 -5.29 -10.23
C PHE A 37 3.00 -6.60 -10.33
N THR A 38 2.27 -7.71 -10.48
CA THR A 38 2.87 -9.00 -10.80
C THR A 38 3.30 -9.02 -12.26
N ARG A 39 4.54 -9.44 -12.54
CA ARG A 39 5.05 -9.59 -13.91
C ARG A 39 4.81 -10.98 -14.49
N ALA A 40 4.32 -11.91 -13.67
CA ALA A 40 4.00 -13.28 -14.05
C ALA A 40 2.97 -13.85 -13.08
N GLY A 41 2.37 -14.98 -13.41
CA GLY A 41 1.52 -15.72 -12.47
C GLY A 41 2.31 -16.13 -11.24
N VAL A 42 1.71 -15.98 -10.04
CA VAL A 42 2.35 -16.25 -8.77
C VAL A 42 1.33 -16.61 -7.71
N SER A 43 1.72 -17.44 -6.75
CA SER A 43 0.88 -17.75 -5.60
C SER A 43 0.96 -16.66 -4.53
N LEU A 44 -0.19 -16.29 -3.99
CA LEU A 44 -0.30 -15.50 -2.78
C LEU A 44 -0.27 -16.46 -1.59
N MET A 45 0.74 -16.37 -0.74
CA MET A 45 1.00 -17.32 0.34
C MET A 45 0.53 -16.76 1.69
N ALA A 46 0.27 -17.66 2.63
CA ALA A 46 -0.11 -17.29 3.98
C ALA A 46 1.08 -16.85 4.86
N GLY A 47 2.27 -16.85 4.33
CA GLY A 47 3.50 -16.42 4.99
C GLY A 47 4.63 -16.27 3.99
N PRO A 48 5.79 -15.74 4.45
CA PRO A 48 6.93 -15.48 3.56
C PRO A 48 7.74 -16.73 3.26
N GLY A 49 7.18 -17.61 2.46
CA GLY A 49 7.84 -18.86 2.06
C GLY A 49 6.90 -19.80 1.31
N ASN A 50 7.49 -20.75 0.60
CA ASN A 50 6.74 -21.73 -0.20
C ASN A 50 6.10 -22.85 0.61
N SER A 51 6.45 -22.98 1.90
CA SER A 51 5.90 -24.01 2.78
C SER A 51 4.59 -23.60 3.45
N TYR A 52 4.20 -22.34 3.34
CA TYR A 52 2.92 -21.85 3.88
C TYR A 52 1.76 -22.20 2.95
N PRO A 53 0.53 -22.26 3.47
CA PRO A 53 -0.63 -22.50 2.63
C PRO A 53 -0.81 -21.42 1.56
N VAL A 54 -1.36 -21.83 0.41
CA VAL A 54 -1.73 -20.91 -0.67
C VAL A 54 -3.06 -20.23 -0.33
N VAL A 55 -3.07 -18.91 -0.35
CA VAL A 55 -4.27 -18.10 -0.14
C VAL A 55 -5.04 -17.92 -1.46
N ALA A 56 -4.33 -17.61 -2.54
CA ALA A 56 -4.90 -17.40 -3.85
C ALA A 56 -3.83 -17.52 -4.94
N MET A 57 -4.26 -17.70 -6.18
CA MET A 57 -3.38 -17.63 -7.35
C MET A 57 -3.59 -16.29 -8.04
N LEU A 58 -2.49 -15.58 -8.30
CA LEU A 58 -2.51 -14.28 -8.96
C LEU A 58 -2.05 -14.43 -10.41
N GLY A 59 -2.76 -13.77 -11.32
CA GLY A 59 -2.35 -13.68 -12.72
C GLY A 59 -1.29 -12.61 -12.95
N GLU A 60 -0.74 -12.56 -14.15
CA GLU A 60 0.15 -11.49 -14.60
C GLU A 60 -0.59 -10.15 -14.62
N GLY A 61 0.09 -9.06 -14.23
CA GLY A 61 -0.48 -7.72 -14.23
C GLY A 61 -1.40 -7.42 -13.05
N GLN A 62 -1.42 -8.27 -12.02
CA GLN A 62 -2.24 -8.04 -10.84
C GLN A 62 -1.68 -6.86 -10.03
N PRO A 63 -2.46 -5.77 -9.84
CA PRO A 63 -2.04 -4.69 -8.94
C PRO A 63 -2.12 -5.14 -7.50
N VAL A 64 -1.12 -4.76 -6.72
CA VAL A 64 -1.05 -5.05 -5.28
C VAL A 64 -0.49 -3.83 -4.55
N ASP A 65 -0.96 -3.59 -3.33
CA ASP A 65 -0.35 -2.63 -2.43
C ASP A 65 0.68 -3.35 -1.56
N VAL A 66 1.94 -2.94 -1.65
CA VAL A 66 3.03 -3.53 -0.87
C VAL A 66 3.10 -2.85 0.49
N MET A 67 2.84 -3.62 1.53
CA MET A 67 2.84 -3.12 2.91
C MET A 67 4.24 -3.12 3.52
N GLY A 68 5.08 -4.05 3.09
CA GLY A 68 6.45 -4.22 3.51
C GLY A 68 7.00 -5.53 3.01
N CYS A 69 8.31 -5.74 3.16
CA CYS A 69 8.98 -6.95 2.72
C CYS A 69 9.89 -7.48 3.81
N THR A 70 10.22 -8.75 3.71
CA THR A 70 11.25 -9.35 4.57
C THR A 70 12.62 -8.74 4.30
N ARG A 71 13.54 -8.87 5.24
CA ARG A 71 14.92 -8.42 5.07
C ARG A 71 15.52 -9.04 3.80
N GLY A 72 16.17 -8.22 3.00
CA GLY A 72 16.72 -8.64 1.72
C GLY A 72 15.70 -8.63 0.57
N TYR A 73 14.47 -8.21 0.82
CA TYR A 73 13.40 -8.13 -0.18
C TYR A 73 13.14 -9.46 -0.91
N GLY A 74 13.10 -10.56 -0.15
CA GLY A 74 12.76 -11.88 -0.71
C GLY A 74 11.26 -12.11 -0.85
N TRP A 75 10.48 -11.66 0.14
CA TRP A 75 9.03 -11.83 0.21
C TRP A 75 8.38 -10.53 0.64
N CYS A 76 7.22 -10.21 0.06
CA CYS A 76 6.49 -8.99 0.39
C CYS A 76 5.06 -9.29 0.82
N ASP A 77 4.64 -8.63 1.89
CA ASP A 77 3.27 -8.61 2.38
C ASP A 77 2.47 -7.63 1.51
N VAL A 78 1.42 -8.12 0.86
CA VAL A 78 0.64 -7.34 -0.09
C VAL A 78 -0.84 -7.41 0.20
N VAL A 79 -1.56 -6.37 -0.23
CA VAL A 79 -3.02 -6.30 -0.19
C VAL A 79 -3.53 -6.14 -1.61
N LEU A 80 -4.48 -6.99 -2.02
CA LEU A 80 -5.14 -6.89 -3.30
C LEU A 80 -6.26 -5.84 -3.27
N PRO A 81 -6.73 -5.36 -4.43
CA PRO A 81 -7.83 -4.38 -4.49
C PRO A 81 -9.11 -4.83 -3.78
N ASP A 82 -9.38 -6.13 -3.70
CA ASP A 82 -10.53 -6.71 -2.98
C ASP A 82 -10.31 -6.84 -1.47
N GLY A 83 -9.12 -6.46 -0.98
CA GLY A 83 -8.74 -6.57 0.44
C GLY A 83 -8.08 -7.88 0.83
N LEU A 84 -7.97 -8.85 -0.08
CA LEU A 84 -7.27 -10.11 0.20
C LEU A 84 -5.80 -9.85 0.48
N ARG A 85 -5.25 -10.47 1.51
CA ARG A 85 -3.90 -10.21 2.01
C ARG A 85 -3.06 -11.47 2.04
N GLY A 86 -1.78 -11.32 1.78
CA GLY A 86 -0.83 -12.42 1.83
C GLY A 86 0.57 -12.02 1.40
N TRP A 87 1.40 -13.01 1.16
CA TRP A 87 2.82 -12.86 0.86
C TRP A 87 3.11 -13.32 -0.56
N VAL A 88 3.87 -12.54 -1.27
CA VAL A 88 4.27 -12.80 -2.66
C VAL A 88 5.78 -12.82 -2.75
N PHE A 89 6.30 -13.75 -3.56
CA PHE A 89 7.71 -13.78 -3.91
C PHE A 89 8.10 -12.46 -4.59
N ALA A 90 8.99 -11.69 -3.97
CA ALA A 90 9.26 -10.30 -4.37
C ALA A 90 9.85 -10.19 -5.78
N ALA A 91 10.57 -11.21 -6.27
CA ALA A 91 11.14 -11.20 -7.61
C ALA A 91 10.07 -11.14 -8.72
N VAL A 92 8.81 -11.46 -8.42
CA VAL A 92 7.70 -11.39 -9.37
C VAL A 92 7.01 -10.03 -9.35
N LEU A 93 7.42 -9.12 -8.50
CA LEU A 93 6.83 -7.78 -8.38
C LEU A 93 7.63 -6.75 -9.16
N GLU A 94 6.92 -5.91 -9.90
CA GLU A 94 7.46 -4.73 -10.57
C GLU A 94 6.81 -3.48 -10.00
N TYR A 95 7.60 -2.42 -9.90
CA TYR A 95 7.16 -1.12 -9.43
C TYR A 95 7.46 -0.06 -10.49
N PRO A 96 6.49 0.85 -10.81
CA PRO A 96 6.77 1.94 -11.73
C PRO A 96 7.66 2.99 -11.02
N TYR A 97 8.91 3.03 -11.41
CA TYR A 97 9.90 3.97 -10.89
C TYR A 97 10.36 4.90 -11.99
N GLN A 98 10.11 6.20 -11.82
CA GLN A 98 10.45 7.24 -12.83
C GLN A 98 9.93 6.89 -14.24
N GLY A 99 8.71 6.35 -14.32
CA GLY A 99 8.06 6.01 -15.57
C GLY A 99 8.47 4.67 -16.18
N THR A 100 9.35 3.91 -15.54
CA THR A 100 9.82 2.61 -16.04
C THR A 100 9.54 1.52 -15.00
N PRO A 101 8.97 0.37 -15.40
CA PRO A 101 8.83 -0.76 -14.48
C PRO A 101 10.20 -1.30 -14.07
N VAL A 102 10.41 -1.45 -12.76
CA VAL A 102 11.66 -1.98 -12.20
C VAL A 102 11.35 -3.15 -11.25
N PRO A 103 12.24 -4.16 -11.15
CA PRO A 103 12.06 -5.25 -10.20
C PRO A 103 12.15 -4.75 -8.76
N LEU A 104 11.15 -5.10 -7.93
CA LEU A 104 11.05 -4.59 -6.57
C LEU A 104 12.27 -4.94 -5.71
N PRO A 105 12.84 -6.16 -5.75
CA PRO A 105 13.97 -6.49 -4.88
C PRO A 105 15.17 -5.56 -5.02
N GLY A 106 15.52 -5.17 -6.25
CA GLY A 106 16.64 -4.28 -6.51
C GLY A 106 16.37 -2.82 -6.17
N TYR A 107 15.12 -2.42 -6.06
CA TYR A 107 14.71 -1.03 -5.86
C TYR A 107 13.94 -0.79 -4.57
N GLY A 108 13.67 -1.82 -3.78
CA GLY A 108 12.85 -1.73 -2.58
C GLY A 108 13.31 -0.64 -1.60
N ALA A 109 14.60 -0.55 -1.34
CA ALA A 109 15.17 0.48 -0.47
C ALA A 109 15.01 1.89 -1.05
N VAL A 110 15.24 2.05 -2.35
CA VAL A 110 15.13 3.35 -3.05
C VAL A 110 13.68 3.82 -3.08
N ILE A 111 12.74 2.91 -3.30
CA ILE A 111 11.31 3.19 -3.32
C ILE A 111 10.79 3.52 -1.91
N GLY A 112 11.46 3.06 -0.87
CA GLY A 112 11.05 3.27 0.52
C GLY A 112 10.12 2.17 1.05
N VAL A 113 10.18 0.97 0.49
CA VAL A 113 9.42 -0.18 1.00
C VAL A 113 9.99 -0.60 2.35
N PRO A 114 9.18 -0.60 3.43
CA PRO A 114 9.68 -0.94 4.76
C PRO A 114 10.04 -2.43 4.89
N ILE A 115 11.05 -2.71 5.70
CA ILE A 115 11.36 -4.07 6.12
C ILE A 115 10.47 -4.41 7.31
N ILE A 116 9.75 -5.53 7.21
CA ILE A 116 8.82 -5.99 8.24
C ILE A 116 9.11 -7.40 8.66
N THR A 117 8.64 -7.76 9.85
CA THR A 117 8.79 -9.09 10.42
C THR A 117 7.45 -9.84 10.35
N PHE A 118 7.50 -11.13 10.04
CA PHE A 118 6.33 -12.01 10.06
C PHE A 118 6.26 -12.77 11.37
N THR A 119 5.09 -12.71 12.02
CA THR A 119 4.76 -13.53 13.19
C THR A 119 3.48 -14.28 12.87
N ILE A 120 3.59 -15.59 12.73
CA ILE A 120 2.51 -16.45 12.21
C ILE A 120 1.20 -16.31 13.02
N GLY A 121 1.29 -16.38 14.34
CA GLY A 121 0.11 -16.30 15.21
C GLY A 121 -0.65 -14.99 15.06
N SER A 122 0.06 -13.87 15.06
CA SER A 122 -0.54 -12.53 14.91
C SER A 122 -1.13 -12.33 13.52
N TYR A 123 -0.40 -12.71 12.48
CA TYR A 123 -0.79 -12.51 11.10
C TYR A 123 -2.00 -13.39 10.73
N TRP A 124 -1.95 -14.67 11.05
CA TRP A 124 -3.06 -15.60 10.79
C TRP A 124 -4.28 -15.26 11.62
N GLY A 125 -4.11 -14.86 12.86
CA GLY A 125 -5.20 -14.44 13.74
C GLY A 125 -5.91 -13.18 13.25
N ARG A 126 -5.22 -12.33 12.48
CA ARG A 126 -5.79 -11.11 11.92
C ARG A 126 -6.48 -11.33 10.56
N TYR A 127 -5.92 -12.20 9.70
CA TYR A 127 -6.34 -12.27 8.31
C TYR A 127 -6.96 -13.60 7.88
N TYR A 128 -6.78 -14.70 8.60
CA TYR A 128 -7.10 -16.04 8.12
C TYR A 128 -7.96 -16.89 9.06
N ARG A 129 -8.69 -16.28 9.97
CA ARG A 129 -9.52 -17.02 10.95
C ARG A 129 -10.58 -17.91 10.32
N ASP A 130 -11.03 -17.60 9.13
CA ASP A 130 -12.04 -18.33 8.37
C ASP A 130 -11.47 -19.44 7.49
N ARG A 131 -10.15 -19.62 7.48
CA ARG A 131 -9.48 -20.62 6.65
C ARG A 131 -9.45 -21.97 7.36
N PRO A 132 -9.61 -23.10 6.58
CA PRO A 132 -9.65 -24.43 7.18
C PRO A 132 -8.33 -24.85 7.86
N TRP A 133 -7.20 -24.27 7.45
CA TRP A 133 -5.87 -24.53 8.02
C TRP A 133 -5.51 -23.58 9.15
N TYR A 134 -6.37 -22.63 9.51
CA TYR A 134 -6.07 -21.59 10.51
C TYR A 134 -5.62 -22.12 11.87
N PRO A 135 -6.26 -23.14 12.47
CA PRO A 135 -5.87 -23.58 13.80
C PRO A 135 -4.56 -24.34 13.85
N GLU A 136 -3.94 -24.64 12.71
CA GLU A 136 -2.69 -25.40 12.60
C GLU A 136 -1.65 -24.62 11.82
N PRO A 137 -1.03 -23.64 12.47
CA PRO A 137 0.02 -22.86 11.84
C PRO A 137 1.32 -23.67 11.64
#